data_ba87dca155b2295e6d22b01a469d28c0
#
_entry.id   ba87dca155b2295e6d22b01a469d28c0
#
_cell.length_a   1.000
_cell.length_b   1.000
_cell.length_c   1.000
_cell.angle_alpha   90.00
_cell.angle_beta   90.00
_cell.angle_gamma   90.00
#
_symmetry.space_group_name_H-M   'P 1'
#
loop_
_entity.id
_entity.type
_entity.pdbx_description
1 polymer ?
#
loop_
_entity_poly.entity_id
_entity_poly.type
_entity_poly.pdbx_seq_one_letter_code
_entity_poly.pdbx_strand_id
1 'polypeptide(L)'
;MSLLRAGPQAAKLRISVDGKVRMEELVCDGALVSTPAGSTAYNYSAHGPILPIDADVLALTAIAPFRPRRWRGALIPVASHVRFDVLEPEKRPVMADADSRSVTNVHSVEIVSEPKVVHRLLFDPGHGLEERLIREQFL
;
A
#
# COMPACT_ATOMS: atom_id res chain seq x y z
N MET A 1 -3.02 0.16 -4.49
CA MET A 1 -4.29 0.16 -3.74
C MET A 1 -4.11 0.93 -2.46
N SER A 2 -4.98 1.90 -2.18
CA SER A 2 -4.89 2.74 -0.98
C SER A 2 -6.22 2.81 -0.25
N LEU A 3 -6.11 2.98 1.07
CA LEU A 3 -7.22 3.28 1.98
C LEU A 3 -6.99 4.69 2.52
N LEU A 4 -8.01 5.54 2.46
CA LEU A 4 -7.92 6.91 2.95
C LEU A 4 -9.14 7.24 3.81
N ARG A 5 -8.90 7.99 4.89
CA ARG A 5 -10.01 8.54 5.67
C ARG A 5 -10.88 9.43 4.77
N ALA A 6 -12.17 9.30 4.91
CA ALA A 6 -13.15 10.05 4.11
C ALA A 6 -13.80 11.20 4.89
N GLY A 7 -13.30 11.52 6.07
CA GLY A 7 -13.81 12.59 6.92
C GLY A 7 -12.69 13.21 7.75
N PRO A 8 -13.04 14.14 8.67
CA PRO A 8 -12.04 14.84 9.48
C PRO A 8 -11.39 13.97 10.56
N GLN A 9 -12.02 12.85 10.91
CA GLN A 9 -11.49 11.92 11.91
C GLN A 9 -10.39 11.05 11.32
N ALA A 10 -9.34 10.76 12.10
CA ALA A 10 -8.32 9.80 11.70
C ALA A 10 -8.93 8.41 11.44
N ALA A 11 -8.39 7.68 10.49
CA ALA A 11 -8.75 6.29 10.28
C ALA A 11 -8.15 5.43 11.40
N LYS A 12 -8.85 4.37 11.79
CA LYS A 12 -8.33 3.31 12.64
C LYS A 12 -8.44 1.99 11.90
N LEU A 13 -7.30 1.37 11.66
CA LEU A 13 -7.21 0.16 10.85
C LEU A 13 -6.57 -0.96 11.66
N ARG A 14 -7.16 -2.15 11.59
CA ARG A 14 -6.51 -3.39 12.00
C ARG A 14 -5.90 -4.03 10.77
N ILE A 15 -4.68 -4.50 10.89
CA ILE A 15 -3.95 -5.10 9.78
C ILE A 15 -3.67 -6.56 10.10
N SER A 16 -4.09 -7.44 9.19
CA SER A 16 -3.79 -8.87 9.25
C SER A 16 -3.00 -9.29 8.01
N VAL A 17 -2.05 -10.18 8.20
CA VAL A 17 -1.27 -10.78 7.12
C VAL A 17 -1.35 -12.29 7.27
N ASP A 18 -1.81 -12.97 6.22
CA ASP A 18 -1.99 -14.42 6.18
C ASP A 18 -2.82 -14.94 7.38
N GLY A 19 -3.90 -14.24 7.70
CA GLY A 19 -4.82 -14.60 8.76
C GLY A 19 -4.38 -14.24 10.18
N LYS A 20 -3.19 -13.67 10.36
CA LYS A 20 -2.70 -13.23 11.66
C LYS A 20 -2.77 -11.73 11.80
N VAL A 21 -3.33 -11.24 12.89
CA VAL A 21 -3.32 -9.82 13.22
C VAL A 21 -1.88 -9.40 13.54
N ARG A 22 -1.34 -8.49 12.74
CA ARG A 22 0.00 -7.94 12.93
C ARG A 22 -0.02 -6.57 13.57
N MET A 23 -1.11 -5.83 13.39
CA MET A 23 -1.32 -4.51 13.97
C MET A 23 -2.77 -4.43 14.44
N GLU A 24 -2.99 -4.37 15.73
CA GLU A 24 -4.36 -4.30 16.29
C GLU A 24 -5.05 -2.98 15.97
N GLU A 25 -4.32 -1.88 16.05
CA GLU A 25 -4.86 -0.56 15.76
C GLU A 25 -3.78 0.36 15.23
N LEU A 26 -3.94 0.76 13.98
CA LEU A 26 -3.16 1.82 13.36
C LEU A 26 -4.04 3.06 13.26
N VAL A 27 -3.66 4.14 13.92
CA VAL A 27 -4.32 5.44 13.80
C VAL A 27 -3.54 6.28 12.79
N CYS A 28 -4.18 6.65 11.69
CA CYS A 28 -3.50 7.23 10.53
C CYS A 28 -4.46 8.02 9.66
N ASP A 29 -3.97 8.63 8.60
CA ASP A 29 -4.81 9.16 7.53
C ASP A 29 -5.19 8.08 6.52
N GLY A 30 -4.41 7.01 6.45
CA GLY A 30 -4.65 5.89 5.57
C GLY A 30 -3.51 4.90 5.55
N ALA A 31 -3.61 3.94 4.66
CA ALA A 31 -2.56 2.96 4.40
C ALA A 31 -2.65 2.50 2.94
N LEU A 32 -1.57 1.98 2.41
CA LEU A 32 -1.56 1.47 1.05
C LEU A 32 -0.73 0.19 0.95
N VAL A 33 -1.04 -0.58 -0.08
CA VAL A 33 -0.21 -1.72 -0.50
C VAL A 33 0.21 -1.47 -1.93
N SER A 34 1.51 -1.58 -2.18
CA SER A 34 2.11 -1.31 -3.46
C SER A 34 2.91 -2.50 -3.96
N THR A 35 2.82 -2.73 -5.27
CA THR A 35 3.75 -3.61 -6.01
C THR A 35 5.07 -2.89 -6.25
N PRO A 36 6.15 -3.61 -6.64
CA PRO A 36 7.39 -2.97 -7.06
C PRO A 36 7.18 -1.89 -8.13
N ALA A 37 6.39 -2.17 -9.16
CA ALA A 37 6.11 -1.21 -10.23
C ALA A 37 5.40 0.06 -9.72
N GLY A 38 4.52 -0.09 -8.75
CA GLY A 38 3.80 1.04 -8.15
C GLY A 38 4.53 1.73 -7.00
N SER A 39 5.70 1.23 -6.61
CA SER A 39 6.40 1.75 -5.42
C SER A 39 6.90 3.19 -5.59
N THR A 40 7.10 3.64 -6.83
CA THR A 40 7.51 5.02 -7.16
C THR A 40 6.33 5.99 -7.29
N ALA A 41 5.10 5.51 -7.16
CA ALA A 41 3.88 6.34 -7.22
C ALA A 41 3.50 6.84 -5.80
N TYR A 42 2.26 6.69 -5.40
CA TYR A 42 1.77 7.17 -4.10
C TYR A 42 2.57 6.62 -2.91
N ASN A 43 3.02 5.38 -3.01
CA ASN A 43 3.90 4.77 -2.00
C ASN A 43 5.12 5.64 -1.69
N TYR A 44 5.74 6.19 -2.72
CA TYR A 44 6.91 7.06 -2.55
C TYR A 44 6.54 8.37 -1.85
N SER A 45 5.42 8.99 -2.23
CA SER A 45 4.92 10.20 -1.58
C SER A 45 4.57 9.99 -0.11
N ALA A 46 4.18 8.77 0.26
CA ALA A 46 3.90 8.38 1.63
C ALA A 46 5.15 7.91 2.39
N HIS A 47 6.34 8.16 1.83
CA HIS A 47 7.64 7.75 2.39
C HIS A 47 7.86 6.24 2.43
N GLY A 48 7.18 5.50 1.57
CA GLY A 48 7.44 4.09 1.38
C GLY A 48 8.71 3.85 0.56
N PRO A 49 9.29 2.66 0.64
CA PRO A 49 10.52 2.34 -0.09
C PRO A 49 10.28 2.17 -1.59
N ILE A 50 11.26 2.51 -2.40
CA ILE A 50 11.29 2.12 -3.80
C ILE A 50 11.75 0.67 -3.86
N LEU A 51 10.97 -0.18 -4.55
CA LEU A 51 11.26 -1.60 -4.68
C LEU A 51 11.81 -1.90 -6.08
N PRO A 52 12.84 -2.75 -6.18
CA PRO A 52 13.28 -3.27 -7.48
C PRO A 52 12.12 -3.96 -8.20
N ILE A 53 12.04 -3.79 -9.51
CA ILE A 53 10.88 -4.28 -10.30
C ILE A 53 10.70 -5.79 -10.24
N ASP A 54 11.77 -6.53 -10.04
CA ASP A 54 11.80 -7.99 -9.97
C ASP A 54 11.72 -8.53 -8.53
N ALA A 55 11.58 -7.66 -7.54
CA ALA A 55 11.47 -8.08 -6.14
C ALA A 55 10.14 -8.80 -5.87
N ASP A 56 10.22 -9.91 -5.14
CA ASP A 56 9.05 -10.72 -4.77
C ASP A 56 8.43 -10.23 -3.44
N VAL A 57 8.24 -8.92 -3.32
CA VAL A 57 7.70 -8.29 -2.12
C VAL A 57 6.64 -7.25 -2.47
N LEU A 58 5.79 -6.96 -1.52
CA LEU A 58 4.87 -5.82 -1.54
C LEU A 58 5.29 -4.85 -0.45
N ALA A 59 5.09 -3.56 -0.69
CA ALA A 59 5.23 -2.56 0.35
C ALA A 59 3.87 -2.25 0.96
N LEU A 60 3.75 -2.41 2.27
CA LEU A 60 2.61 -1.94 3.04
C LEU A 60 3.07 -0.66 3.74
N THR A 61 2.45 0.47 3.43
CA THR A 61 2.92 1.78 3.88
C THR A 61 1.81 2.53 4.60
N ALA A 62 2.13 3.09 5.75
CA ALA A 62 1.20 3.95 6.50
C ALA A 62 1.25 5.38 5.97
N ILE A 63 0.09 6.02 5.93
CA ILE A 63 -0.05 7.42 5.50
C ILE A 63 -0.31 8.26 6.75
N ALA A 64 0.64 9.14 7.07
CA ALA A 64 0.59 10.01 8.24
C ALA A 64 0.22 9.24 9.53
N PRO A 65 0.98 8.21 9.91
CA PRO A 65 0.66 7.42 11.11
C PRO A 65 0.83 8.27 12.36
N PHE A 66 -0.20 8.26 13.20
CA PHE A 66 -0.18 8.95 14.48
C PHE A 66 0.14 7.99 15.63
N ARG A 67 -0.36 6.77 15.54
CA ARG A 67 -0.14 5.73 16.55
C ARG A 67 -0.16 4.35 15.90
N PRO A 68 0.90 3.54 15.99
CA PRO A 68 2.22 3.86 16.58
C PRO A 68 2.96 4.93 15.79
N ARG A 69 3.56 5.89 16.48
CA ARG A 69 4.12 7.11 15.84
C ARG A 69 5.19 6.88 14.79
N ARG A 70 6.04 5.91 14.97
CA ARG A 70 7.20 5.71 14.09
C ARG A 70 7.03 4.55 13.12
N TRP A 71 5.90 3.91 13.16
CA TRP A 71 5.64 2.82 12.24
C TRP A 71 5.30 3.38 10.86
N ARG A 72 6.15 3.11 9.89
CA ARG A 72 5.97 3.62 8.54
C ARG A 72 5.43 2.57 7.58
N GLY A 73 5.56 1.30 7.91
CA GLY A 73 5.12 0.22 7.08
C GLY A 73 5.97 -1.03 7.24
N ALA A 74 5.75 -1.98 6.36
CA ALA A 74 6.45 -3.24 6.34
C ALA A 74 6.61 -3.73 4.90
N LEU A 75 7.64 -4.51 4.65
CA LEU A 75 7.75 -5.32 3.44
C LEU A 75 7.18 -6.69 3.73
N ILE A 76 6.35 -7.18 2.83
CA ILE A 76 5.71 -8.48 2.97
C ILE A 76 5.93 -9.30 1.69
N PRO A 77 5.96 -10.65 1.78
CA PRO A 77 6.08 -11.49 0.59
C PRO A 77 4.95 -11.21 -0.42
N VAL A 78 5.26 -11.27 -1.70
CA VAL A 78 4.28 -10.99 -2.77
C VAL A 78 3.05 -11.90 -2.71
N ALA A 79 3.20 -13.13 -2.21
CA ALA A 79 2.10 -14.08 -2.09
C ALA A 79 1.25 -13.88 -0.84
N SER A 80 1.56 -12.90 -0.01
CA SER A 80 0.81 -12.65 1.23
C SER A 80 -0.60 -12.17 0.96
N HIS A 81 -1.52 -12.58 1.82
CA HIS A 81 -2.89 -12.10 1.86
C HIS A 81 -2.97 -11.00 2.92
N VAL A 82 -3.19 -9.77 2.50
CA VAL A 82 -3.32 -8.62 3.39
C VAL A 82 -4.78 -8.29 3.60
N ARG A 83 -5.17 -8.09 4.86
CA ARG A 83 -6.51 -7.65 5.20
C ARG A 83 -6.43 -6.41 6.08
N PHE A 84 -7.22 -5.41 5.73
CA PHE A 84 -7.51 -4.25 6.57
C PHE A 84 -8.93 -4.34 7.06
N ASP A 85 -9.13 -4.22 8.37
CA ASP A 85 -10.45 -4.02 8.96
C ASP A 85 -10.53 -2.57 9.44
N VAL A 86 -11.59 -1.89 9.04
CA VAL A 86 -11.84 -0.51 9.47
C VAL A 86 -12.51 -0.54 10.85
N LEU A 87 -11.85 0.05 11.82
CA LEU A 87 -12.39 0.15 13.16
C LEU A 87 -13.26 1.42 13.27
N GLU A 88 -14.39 1.30 13.94
CA GLU A 88 -15.37 2.40 14.10
C GLU A 88 -15.77 3.02 12.74
N PRO A 89 -16.20 2.24 11.74
CA PRO A 89 -16.41 2.76 10.39
C PRO A 89 -17.46 3.85 10.27
N GLU A 90 -18.44 3.88 11.15
CA GLU A 90 -19.49 4.91 11.16
C GLU A 90 -18.93 6.27 11.59
N LYS A 91 -18.08 6.26 12.59
CA LYS A 91 -17.44 7.48 13.10
C LYS A 91 -16.24 7.89 12.25
N ARG A 92 -15.55 6.93 11.68
CA ARG A 92 -14.28 7.08 10.97
C ARG A 92 -14.38 6.45 9.59
N PRO A 93 -15.16 7.02 8.68
CA PRO A 93 -15.36 6.42 7.36
C PRO A 93 -14.06 6.40 6.56
N VAL A 94 -13.89 5.33 5.81
CA VAL A 94 -12.71 5.10 4.98
C VAL A 94 -13.17 4.77 3.57
N MET A 95 -12.45 5.29 2.58
CA MET A 95 -12.61 4.94 1.18
C MET A 95 -11.42 4.12 0.71
N ALA A 96 -11.65 3.29 -0.29
CA ALA A 96 -10.62 2.47 -0.92
C ALA A 96 -10.49 2.83 -2.39
N ASP A 97 -9.25 3.01 -2.85
CA ASP A 97 -8.94 3.27 -4.26
C ASP A 97 -8.00 2.20 -4.80
N ALA A 98 -8.33 1.66 -5.96
CA ALA A 98 -7.48 0.75 -6.69
C ALA A 98 -7.52 1.16 -8.16
N ASP A 99 -6.40 1.68 -8.66
CA ASP A 99 -6.28 2.28 -9.98
C ASP A 99 -7.33 3.39 -10.17
N SER A 100 -8.26 3.21 -11.11
CA SER A 100 -9.33 4.19 -11.38
C SER A 100 -10.65 3.86 -10.67
N ARG A 101 -10.66 2.89 -9.76
CA ARG A 101 -11.87 2.46 -9.05
C ARG A 101 -11.83 2.91 -7.61
N SER A 102 -12.96 3.46 -7.15
CA SER A 102 -13.13 3.91 -5.77
C SER A 102 -14.34 3.25 -5.14
N VAL A 103 -14.21 2.87 -3.88
CA VAL A 103 -15.32 2.36 -3.06
C VAL A 103 -15.36 3.17 -1.76
N THR A 104 -16.53 3.70 -1.43
CA THR A 104 -16.72 4.49 -0.21
C THR A 104 -17.29 3.62 0.91
N ASN A 105 -17.11 4.09 2.16
CA ASN A 105 -17.65 3.45 3.36
C ASN A 105 -17.27 1.97 3.47
N VAL A 106 -16.01 1.66 3.22
CA VAL A 106 -15.53 0.28 3.31
C VAL A 106 -15.40 -0.15 4.77
N HIS A 107 -15.73 -1.40 5.06
CA HIS A 107 -15.60 -2.00 6.40
C HIS A 107 -14.37 -2.92 6.46
N SER A 108 -14.04 -3.57 5.36
CA SER A 108 -12.83 -4.36 5.23
C SER A 108 -12.34 -4.38 3.79
N VAL A 109 -11.06 -4.58 3.61
CA VAL A 109 -10.43 -4.72 2.31
C VAL A 109 -9.44 -5.87 2.37
N GLU A 110 -9.50 -6.75 1.39
CA GLU A 110 -8.55 -7.84 1.23
C GLU A 110 -7.75 -7.63 -0.05
N ILE A 111 -6.47 -7.88 0.01
CA ILE A 111 -5.53 -7.66 -1.09
C ILE A 111 -4.71 -8.93 -1.28
N VAL A 112 -4.76 -9.45 -2.50
CA VAL A 112 -4.01 -10.65 -2.92
C VAL A 112 -3.42 -10.37 -4.30
N SER A 113 -2.17 -10.74 -4.51
CA SER A 113 -1.55 -10.65 -5.83
C SER A 113 -2.13 -11.71 -6.76
N GLU A 114 -2.32 -11.35 -8.04
CA GLU A 114 -2.76 -12.28 -9.07
C GLU A 114 -1.59 -12.59 -10.00
N PRO A 115 -0.89 -13.73 -9.79
CA PRO A 115 0.32 -14.04 -10.55
C PRO A 115 0.06 -14.37 -12.02
N LYS A 116 -1.20 -14.64 -12.40
CA LYS A 116 -1.57 -14.92 -13.79
C LYS A 116 -1.67 -13.67 -14.65
N VAL A 117 -1.82 -12.51 -14.03
CA VAL A 117 -1.86 -11.22 -14.73
C VAL A 117 -0.44 -10.68 -14.83
N VAL A 118 0.11 -10.70 -16.05
CA VAL A 118 1.48 -10.27 -16.32
C VAL A 118 1.46 -9.14 -17.35
N HIS A 119 2.12 -8.05 -17.03
CA HIS A 119 2.34 -6.93 -17.95
C HIS A 119 3.77 -7.00 -18.46
N ARG A 120 3.93 -7.00 -19.78
CA ARG A 120 5.23 -6.99 -20.42
C ARG A 120 5.53 -5.59 -20.93
N LEU A 121 6.59 -4.99 -20.42
CA LEU A 121 7.03 -3.66 -20.81
C LEU A 121 8.25 -3.77 -21.71
N LEU A 122 8.24 -3.06 -22.82
CA LEU A 122 9.33 -3.00 -23.78
C LEU A 122 10.01 -1.63 -23.68
N PHE A 123 11.32 -1.65 -23.60
CA PHE A 123 12.14 -0.44 -23.52
C PHE A 123 13.22 -0.49 -24.59
N ASP A 124 13.67 0.69 -25.05
CA ASP A 124 14.85 0.80 -25.88
C ASP A 124 16.09 0.36 -25.08
N PRO A 125 17.11 -0.20 -25.74
CA PRO A 125 18.34 -0.57 -25.06
C PRO A 125 18.95 0.60 -24.27
N GLY A 126 19.33 0.36 -22.99
CA GLY A 126 19.89 1.38 -22.12
C GLY A 126 18.88 2.31 -21.44
N HIS A 127 17.58 2.14 -21.72
CA HIS A 127 16.50 2.95 -21.11
C HIS A 127 15.53 2.11 -20.28
N GLY A 128 16.00 1.01 -19.72
CA GLY A 128 15.20 0.08 -18.95
C GLY A 128 14.64 0.66 -17.65
N LEU A 129 13.68 -0.05 -17.08
CA LEU A 129 13.02 0.35 -15.85
C LEU A 129 13.98 0.40 -14.66
N GLU A 130 14.99 -0.47 -14.64
CA GLU A 130 16.02 -0.49 -13.59
C GLU A 130 16.80 0.84 -13.55
N GLU A 131 17.19 1.35 -14.70
CA GLU A 131 17.88 2.63 -14.78
C GLU A 131 17.01 3.78 -14.26
N ARG A 132 15.71 3.75 -14.56
CA ARG A 132 14.76 4.74 -14.03
C ARG A 132 14.67 4.66 -12.52
N LEU A 133 14.56 3.47 -11.96
CA LEU A 133 14.47 3.26 -10.52
C LEU A 133 15.72 3.78 -9.81
N ILE A 134 16.91 3.50 -10.36
CA ILE A 134 18.16 4.02 -9.81
C ILE A 134 18.15 5.55 -9.84
N ARG A 135 17.83 6.13 -10.97
CA ARG A 135 17.81 7.58 -11.14
C ARG A 135 16.86 8.26 -10.16
N GLU A 136 15.66 7.73 -9.99
CA GLU A 136 14.64 8.30 -9.11
C GLU A 136 15.07 8.32 -7.64
N GLN A 137 15.93 7.41 -7.21
CA GLN A 137 16.42 7.36 -5.84
C GLN A 137 17.44 8.49 -5.52
N PHE A 138 17.98 9.11 -6.54
CA PHE A 138 18.99 10.17 -6.39
C PHE A 138 18.46 11.58 -6.71
N LEU A 139 17.18 11.71 -6.88
CA LEU A 139 16.53 12.99 -7.13
C LEU A 139 16.22 13.77 -5.86
#